data_fe6de76ba4b751b197c4476cb1e7a73b
#
_entry.id   fe6de76ba4b751b197c4476cb1e7a73b
#
_cell.length_a   1.000
_cell.length_b   1.000
_cell.length_c   1.000
_cell.angle_alpha   90.00
_cell.angle_beta   90.00
_cell.angle_gamma   90.00
#
_symmetry.space_group_name_H-M   'P 1'
#
loop_
_entity.id
_entity.type
_entity.pdbx_description
1 polymer ?
#
loop_
_entity_poly.entity_id
_entity_poly.type
_entity_poly.pdbx_seq_one_letter_code
_entity_poly.pdbx_strand_id
1 'polypeptide(L)'
;MANEYFKFKRFTVHQDKCAMKVGTDGTLLGAWAQAPQEPSRILDIGTGTGLIALMMAQRYPNASIVGIDIDPAAVAQARDNVTASPFADRISIYEADICHFYENDTFDSVICNPPFFTGDLICPDKQRAVARHTISLSYHDLISSAYKHLSANGRFSVIIPIESQSNFESEALMGGFYLSRLCRVKTTLVKKPKRCLIELRKLPVSESVNTCEVIEINPGIRSDWYKELTYDFYIR
;
A
#
# COMPACT_ATOMS: atom_id res chain seq x y z
N MET A 1 -1.67 -22.77 14.01
CA MET A 1 -0.52 -21.84 14.10
C MET A 1 -0.62 -20.87 12.94
N ALA A 2 -0.39 -19.58 13.14
CA ALA A 2 -0.40 -18.63 12.05
C ALA A 2 0.86 -18.86 11.19
N ASN A 3 0.70 -18.82 9.87
CA ASN A 3 1.79 -19.09 8.93
C ASN A 3 2.91 -18.04 9.11
N GLU A 4 4.14 -18.47 9.33
CA GLU A 4 5.30 -17.60 9.60
C GLU A 4 5.86 -16.93 8.34
N TYR A 5 5.48 -17.45 7.17
CA TYR A 5 5.89 -16.87 5.89
C TYR A 5 4.81 -17.07 4.83
N PHE A 6 4.90 -16.26 3.75
CA PHE A 6 4.09 -16.38 2.54
C PHE A 6 5.01 -16.43 1.32
N LYS A 7 4.85 -17.47 0.48
CA LYS A 7 5.69 -17.69 -0.70
C LYS A 7 4.99 -17.18 -1.96
N PHE A 8 5.62 -16.26 -2.64
CA PHE A 8 5.27 -15.79 -3.97
C PHE A 8 6.14 -16.49 -5.03
N LYS A 9 5.88 -16.27 -6.32
CA LYS A 9 6.63 -16.90 -7.42
C LYS A 9 8.11 -16.55 -7.40
N ARG A 10 8.47 -15.31 -7.08
CA ARG A 10 9.85 -14.81 -7.17
C ARG A 10 10.50 -14.44 -5.83
N PHE A 11 9.72 -14.34 -4.77
CA PHE A 11 10.22 -14.02 -3.43
C PHE A 11 9.36 -14.66 -2.34
N THR A 12 9.89 -14.69 -1.14
CA THR A 12 9.17 -15.14 0.07
C THR A 12 9.11 -13.98 1.06
N VAL A 13 7.98 -13.80 1.73
CA VAL A 13 7.81 -12.81 2.79
C VAL A 13 7.69 -13.54 4.13
N HIS A 14 8.67 -13.41 4.98
CA HIS A 14 8.61 -13.80 6.38
C HIS A 14 7.84 -12.75 7.17
N GLN A 15 7.07 -13.16 8.18
CA GLN A 15 6.13 -12.30 8.89
C GLN A 15 5.99 -12.69 10.37
N ASP A 16 7.03 -13.26 10.93
CA ASP A 16 7.08 -13.70 12.33
C ASP A 16 7.36 -12.56 13.30
N LYS A 17 8.05 -11.50 12.86
CA LYS A 17 8.41 -10.32 13.66
C LYS A 17 7.45 -9.14 13.51
N CYS A 18 6.57 -9.14 12.51
CA CYS A 18 5.71 -8.02 12.16
C CYS A 18 4.29 -8.21 12.68
N ALA A 19 3.68 -7.15 13.22
CA ALA A 19 2.30 -7.17 13.71
C ALA A 19 1.27 -7.37 12.59
N MET A 20 1.53 -6.81 11.40
CA MET A 20 0.66 -6.95 10.21
C MET A 20 1.22 -8.02 9.28
N LYS A 21 0.41 -9.03 9.02
CA LYS A 21 0.76 -10.14 8.14
C LYS A 21 0.39 -9.85 6.69
N VAL A 22 1.00 -10.62 5.76
CA VAL A 22 0.60 -10.62 4.34
C VAL A 22 -0.90 -10.83 4.24
N GLY A 23 -1.58 -9.87 3.65
CA GLY A 23 -3.03 -9.85 3.49
C GLY A 23 -3.44 -9.51 2.06
N THR A 24 -4.72 -9.68 1.79
CA THR A 24 -5.31 -9.37 0.48
C THR A 24 -5.11 -7.89 0.10
N ASP A 25 -5.21 -6.98 1.07
CA ASP A 25 -5.12 -5.54 0.83
C ASP A 25 -3.71 -5.14 0.31
N GLY A 26 -2.64 -5.59 0.98
CA GLY A 26 -1.26 -5.32 0.52
C GLY A 26 -0.98 -5.93 -0.85
N THR A 27 -1.47 -7.16 -1.10
CA THR A 27 -1.29 -7.81 -2.41
C THR A 27 -2.08 -7.10 -3.52
N LEU A 28 -3.32 -6.69 -3.24
CA LEU A 28 -4.12 -5.91 -4.19
C LEU A 28 -3.44 -4.60 -4.54
N LEU A 29 -2.98 -3.84 -3.54
CA LEU A 29 -2.33 -2.56 -3.76
C LEU A 29 -1.00 -2.71 -4.51
N GLY A 30 -0.13 -3.61 -4.09
CA GLY A 30 1.16 -3.86 -4.76
C GLY A 30 1.01 -4.35 -6.21
N ALA A 31 -0.09 -5.06 -6.52
CA ALA A 31 -0.41 -5.48 -7.88
C ALA A 31 -1.05 -4.37 -8.72
N TRP A 32 -1.86 -3.47 -8.11
CA TRP A 32 -2.67 -2.46 -8.80
C TRP A 32 -1.97 -1.11 -8.96
N ALA A 33 -1.17 -0.68 -7.96
CA ALA A 33 -0.46 0.59 -7.99
C ALA A 33 0.44 0.71 -9.23
N GLN A 34 0.62 1.93 -9.74
CA GLN A 34 1.40 2.19 -10.95
C GLN A 34 2.59 3.11 -10.65
N ALA A 35 3.67 2.86 -11.39
CA ALA A 35 4.82 3.74 -11.53
C ALA A 35 5.18 3.87 -13.02
N PRO A 36 5.97 4.87 -13.43
CA PRO A 36 6.53 4.92 -14.78
C PRO A 36 7.39 3.68 -15.09
N GLN A 37 7.41 3.24 -16.36
CA GLN A 37 8.24 2.11 -16.80
C GLN A 37 9.74 2.51 -16.97
N GLU A 38 10.01 3.80 -17.17
CA GLU A 38 11.34 4.37 -17.16
C GLU A 38 11.98 4.26 -15.76
N PRO A 39 13.30 4.41 -15.61
CA PRO A 39 13.91 4.48 -14.30
C PRO A 39 13.13 5.43 -13.40
N SER A 40 12.59 4.93 -12.29
CA SER A 40 11.70 5.64 -11.40
C SER A 40 12.09 5.43 -9.95
N ARG A 41 11.66 6.35 -9.08
CA ARG A 41 11.79 6.24 -7.63
C ARG A 41 10.42 5.97 -7.02
N ILE A 42 10.33 4.97 -6.16
CA ILE A 42 9.08 4.53 -5.53
C ILE A 42 9.23 4.59 -4.02
N LEU A 43 8.26 5.20 -3.33
CA LEU A 43 8.17 5.24 -1.86
C LEU A 43 7.01 4.35 -1.39
N ASP A 44 7.30 3.42 -0.49
CA ASP A 44 6.33 2.57 0.22
C ASP A 44 6.24 3.03 1.68
N ILE A 45 5.15 3.73 2.01
CA ILE A 45 4.90 4.30 3.35
C ILE A 45 4.21 3.27 4.23
N GLY A 46 4.78 2.98 5.40
CA GLY A 46 4.32 1.91 6.28
C GLY A 46 4.58 0.55 5.64
N THR A 47 5.82 0.30 5.22
CA THR A 47 6.21 -0.87 4.40
C THR A 47 5.97 -2.21 5.10
N GLY A 48 5.85 -2.23 6.43
CA GLY A 48 5.56 -3.42 7.22
C GLY A 48 6.58 -4.54 6.96
N THR A 49 6.12 -5.64 6.36
CA THR A 49 6.98 -6.76 5.97
C THR A 49 7.82 -6.51 4.70
N GLY A 50 7.68 -5.36 4.06
CA GLY A 50 8.30 -5.08 2.76
C GLY A 50 7.52 -5.65 1.56
N LEU A 51 6.30 -6.15 1.76
CA LEU A 51 5.51 -6.82 0.71
C LEU A 51 5.32 -5.93 -0.52
N ILE A 52 4.83 -4.71 -0.34
CA ILE A 52 4.53 -3.81 -1.46
C ILE A 52 5.82 -3.39 -2.16
N ALA A 53 6.87 -3.06 -1.41
CA ALA A 53 8.18 -2.75 -1.96
C ALA A 53 8.73 -3.89 -2.85
N LEU A 54 8.64 -5.15 -2.40
CA LEU A 54 9.06 -6.34 -3.17
C LEU A 54 8.20 -6.54 -4.42
N MET A 55 6.88 -6.34 -4.32
CA MET A 55 5.97 -6.45 -5.47
C MET A 55 6.26 -5.37 -6.52
N MET A 56 6.52 -4.14 -6.10
CA MET A 56 6.89 -3.04 -7.01
C MET A 56 8.25 -3.28 -7.65
N ALA A 57 9.24 -3.78 -6.91
CA ALA A 57 10.55 -4.14 -7.46
C ALA A 57 10.47 -5.25 -8.52
N GLN A 58 9.54 -6.21 -8.35
CA GLN A 58 9.29 -7.25 -9.36
C GLN A 58 8.69 -6.68 -10.64
N ARG A 59 7.75 -5.71 -10.53
CA ARG A 59 7.00 -5.13 -11.66
C ARG A 59 7.81 -4.08 -12.43
N TYR A 60 8.67 -3.35 -11.73
CA TYR A 60 9.44 -2.23 -12.26
C TYR A 60 10.94 -2.51 -12.12
N PRO A 61 11.55 -3.23 -13.06
CA PRO A 61 12.93 -3.73 -12.94
C PRO A 61 13.98 -2.61 -12.89
N ASN A 62 13.67 -1.42 -13.41
CA ASN A 62 14.54 -0.26 -13.41
C ASN A 62 14.27 0.73 -12.28
N ALA A 63 13.30 0.45 -11.41
CA ALA A 63 12.95 1.34 -10.31
C ALA A 63 13.86 1.12 -9.09
N SER A 64 14.20 2.21 -8.38
CA SER A 64 14.69 2.19 -7.02
C SER A 64 13.54 2.38 -6.04
N ILE A 65 13.50 1.57 -4.98
CA ILE A 65 12.40 1.59 -4.02
C ILE A 65 12.94 1.96 -2.64
N VAL A 66 12.24 2.86 -1.99
CA VAL A 66 12.44 3.20 -0.58
C VAL A 66 11.21 2.75 0.20
N GLY A 67 11.39 1.89 1.18
CA GLY A 67 10.37 1.53 2.15
C GLY A 67 10.65 2.19 3.48
N ILE A 68 9.65 2.75 4.11
CA ILE A 68 9.76 3.32 5.45
C ILE A 68 8.70 2.76 6.39
N ASP A 69 9.06 2.58 7.64
CA ASP A 69 8.12 2.21 8.70
C ASP A 69 8.58 2.84 10.02
N ILE A 70 7.64 3.17 10.90
CA ILE A 70 7.94 3.72 12.22
C ILE A 70 8.25 2.61 13.24
N ASP A 71 7.82 1.36 12.96
CA ASP A 71 8.04 0.20 13.84
C ASP A 71 9.40 -0.45 13.53
N PRO A 72 10.37 -0.41 14.47
CA PRO A 72 11.68 -1.05 14.28
C PRO A 72 11.59 -2.55 13.98
N ALA A 73 10.58 -3.25 14.51
CA ALA A 73 10.41 -4.68 14.27
C ALA A 73 9.95 -4.94 12.82
N ALA A 74 9.06 -4.09 12.29
CA ALA A 74 8.65 -4.14 10.88
C ALA A 74 9.83 -3.82 9.96
N VAL A 75 10.62 -2.80 10.28
CA VAL A 75 11.85 -2.45 9.53
C VAL A 75 12.85 -3.59 9.49
N ALA A 76 13.10 -4.24 10.63
CA ALA A 76 13.98 -5.41 10.69
C ALA A 76 13.47 -6.57 9.82
N GLN A 77 12.16 -6.85 9.90
CA GLN A 77 11.51 -7.89 9.08
C GLN A 77 11.59 -7.56 7.59
N ALA A 78 11.31 -6.31 7.19
CA ALA A 78 11.39 -5.88 5.80
C ALA A 78 12.81 -6.00 5.25
N ARG A 79 13.83 -5.60 6.03
CA ARG A 79 15.25 -5.74 5.65
C ARG A 79 15.65 -7.19 5.43
N ASP A 80 15.23 -8.10 6.31
CA ASP A 80 15.48 -9.53 6.16
C ASP A 80 14.85 -10.08 4.86
N ASN A 81 13.58 -9.72 4.60
CA ASN A 81 12.85 -10.13 3.42
C ASN A 81 13.46 -9.57 2.13
N VAL A 82 13.85 -8.31 2.13
CA VAL A 82 14.53 -7.65 1.00
C VAL A 82 15.87 -8.32 0.72
N THR A 83 16.69 -8.53 1.74
CA THR A 83 18.01 -9.17 1.61
C THR A 83 17.92 -10.59 1.04
N ALA A 84 16.88 -11.34 1.42
CA ALA A 84 16.61 -12.68 0.92
C ALA A 84 15.97 -12.71 -0.48
N SER A 85 15.62 -11.55 -1.06
CA SER A 85 14.96 -11.44 -2.34
C SER A 85 15.95 -11.21 -3.50
N PRO A 86 15.55 -11.47 -4.74
CA PRO A 86 16.37 -11.15 -5.92
C PRO A 86 16.38 -9.64 -6.26
N PHE A 87 15.84 -8.77 -5.39
CA PHE A 87 15.68 -7.33 -5.62
C PHE A 87 16.44 -6.48 -4.60
N ALA A 88 17.31 -7.10 -3.80
CA ALA A 88 18.01 -6.47 -2.67
C ALA A 88 18.84 -5.24 -3.07
N ASP A 89 19.37 -5.22 -4.27
CA ASP A 89 20.19 -4.13 -4.83
C ASP A 89 19.42 -2.84 -5.12
N ARG A 90 18.08 -2.91 -5.16
CA ARG A 90 17.22 -1.79 -5.58
C ARG A 90 16.20 -1.35 -4.51
N ILE A 91 16.20 -1.99 -3.35
CA ILE A 91 15.27 -1.68 -2.26
C ILE A 91 16.05 -1.26 -1.02
N SER A 92 15.77 -0.07 -0.51
CA SER A 92 16.31 0.42 0.75
C SER A 92 15.19 0.57 1.77
N ILE A 93 15.40 0.07 3.01
CA ILE A 93 14.40 0.13 4.09
C ILE A 93 14.93 0.96 5.25
N TYR A 94 14.17 1.97 5.67
CA TYR A 94 14.53 2.89 6.75
C TYR A 94 13.47 2.90 7.85
N GLU A 95 13.94 3.05 9.09
CA GLU A 95 13.10 3.40 10.23
C GLU A 95 12.86 4.90 10.18
N ALA A 96 11.62 5.30 9.89
CA ALA A 96 11.28 6.71 9.78
C ALA A 96 9.75 6.94 9.94
N ASP A 97 9.43 8.06 10.57
CA ASP A 97 8.11 8.66 10.54
C ASP A 97 7.98 9.51 9.27
N ILE A 98 6.98 9.24 8.43
CA ILE A 98 6.76 9.96 7.17
C ILE A 98 6.56 11.46 7.38
N CYS A 99 6.02 11.89 8.50
CA CYS A 99 5.84 13.30 8.83
C CYS A 99 7.16 14.06 9.02
N HIS A 100 8.21 13.33 9.38
CA HIS A 100 9.57 13.85 9.63
C HIS A 100 10.60 13.33 8.63
N PHE A 101 10.18 12.45 7.72
CA PHE A 101 11.05 11.91 6.69
C PHE A 101 11.49 13.01 5.72
N TYR A 102 12.78 12.96 5.37
CA TYR A 102 13.36 13.91 4.42
C TYR A 102 14.17 13.16 3.37
N GLU A 103 13.92 13.49 2.12
CA GLU A 103 14.68 13.08 0.95
C GLU A 103 14.89 14.30 0.04
N ASN A 104 16.07 14.40 -0.57
CA ASN A 104 16.38 15.50 -1.46
C ASN A 104 15.59 15.41 -2.78
N ASP A 105 15.40 14.20 -3.27
CA ASP A 105 14.71 13.94 -4.52
C ASP A 105 13.27 13.47 -4.29
N THR A 106 12.40 13.79 -5.23
CA THR A 106 11.01 13.33 -5.21
C THR A 106 10.86 11.91 -5.73
N PHE A 107 9.70 11.32 -5.48
CA PHE A 107 9.32 9.99 -5.94
C PHE A 107 8.29 10.07 -7.07
N ASP A 108 8.39 9.17 -8.05
CA ASP A 108 7.46 9.07 -9.16
C ASP A 108 6.20 8.28 -8.79
N SER A 109 6.30 7.45 -7.75
CA SER A 109 5.17 6.77 -7.15
C SER A 109 5.32 6.75 -5.64
N VAL A 110 4.25 7.11 -4.94
CA VAL A 110 4.10 6.96 -3.48
C VAL A 110 2.98 5.98 -3.24
N ILE A 111 3.18 5.01 -2.36
CA ILE A 111 2.23 3.95 -2.09
C ILE A 111 2.05 3.82 -0.59
N CYS A 112 0.82 3.62 -0.12
CA CYS A 112 0.55 3.38 1.28
C CYS A 112 -0.65 2.44 1.47
N ASN A 113 -0.48 1.43 2.29
CA ASN A 113 -1.57 0.65 2.87
C ASN A 113 -1.70 1.06 4.35
N PRO A 114 -2.38 2.19 4.63
CA PRO A 114 -2.40 2.75 5.97
C PRO A 114 -3.14 1.84 6.94
N PRO A 115 -2.80 1.85 8.24
CA PRO A 115 -3.58 1.16 9.24
C PRO A 115 -5.01 1.72 9.25
N PHE A 116 -6.02 0.84 9.27
CA PHE A 116 -7.41 1.27 9.22
C PHE A 116 -7.85 1.77 10.59
N PHE A 117 -8.25 3.03 10.65
CA PHE A 117 -8.93 3.61 11.80
C PHE A 117 -10.42 3.39 11.64
N THR A 118 -10.97 2.39 12.31
CA THR A 118 -12.40 2.35 12.60
C THR A 118 -12.62 3.20 13.84
N GLY A 119 -13.15 4.40 13.66
CA GLY A 119 -13.33 5.40 14.72
C GLY A 119 -14.18 4.99 15.93
N ASP A 120 -14.69 3.76 16.01
CA ASP A 120 -15.63 3.32 17.03
C ASP A 120 -15.33 1.94 17.65
N LEU A 121 -14.23 1.29 17.32
CA LEU A 121 -13.82 0.10 18.08
C LEU A 121 -13.01 0.55 19.30
N ILE A 122 -13.73 0.86 20.37
CA ILE A 122 -13.20 0.96 21.73
C ILE A 122 -12.49 -0.37 22.01
N CYS A 123 -11.18 -0.39 21.86
CA CYS A 123 -10.36 -1.52 22.26
C CYS A 123 -10.53 -1.63 23.79
N PRO A 124 -10.93 -2.80 24.38
CA PRO A 124 -11.15 -2.95 25.80
C PRO A 124 -9.93 -2.61 26.65
N ASP A 125 -8.75 -2.58 26.04
CA ASP A 125 -7.49 -2.25 26.68
C ASP A 125 -7.13 -0.78 26.44
N LYS A 126 -7.50 0.08 27.37
CA LYS A 126 -7.28 1.54 27.33
C LYS A 126 -5.81 1.91 27.13
N GLN A 127 -4.84 1.12 27.62
CA GLN A 127 -3.42 1.39 27.46
C GLN A 127 -2.94 1.14 26.01
N ARG A 128 -3.46 0.11 25.35
CA ARG A 128 -3.18 -0.13 23.92
C ARG A 128 -3.88 0.86 22.99
N ALA A 129 -5.07 1.33 23.38
CA ALA A 129 -5.78 2.36 22.63
C ALA A 129 -5.04 3.70 22.67
N VAL A 130 -4.56 4.12 23.83
CA VAL A 130 -3.74 5.37 23.98
C VAL A 130 -2.44 5.28 23.21
N ALA A 131 -1.72 4.16 23.27
CA ALA A 131 -0.49 3.97 22.49
C ALA A 131 -0.73 4.01 20.96
N ARG A 132 -1.87 3.46 20.48
CA ARG A 132 -2.27 3.52 19.07
C ARG A 132 -2.72 4.92 18.63
N HIS A 133 -3.40 5.67 19.50
CA HIS A 133 -3.81 7.06 19.20
C HIS A 133 -2.63 8.04 19.13
N THR A 134 -1.52 7.74 19.82
CA THR A 134 -0.33 8.61 19.83
C THR A 134 0.59 8.38 18.63
N ILE A 135 0.38 7.31 17.84
CA ILE A 135 1.25 6.90 16.71
C ILE A 135 0.45 6.76 15.41
N SER A 136 -0.78 7.24 15.35
CA SER A 136 -1.63 7.01 14.18
C SER A 136 -1.46 8.13 13.15
N LEU A 137 -0.91 7.78 11.98
CA LEU A 137 -0.81 8.64 10.82
C LEU A 137 -2.23 9.03 10.32
N SER A 138 -2.67 10.27 10.52
CA SER A 138 -3.96 10.73 10.01
C SER A 138 -3.99 10.78 8.48
N TYR A 139 -5.18 10.77 7.86
CA TYR A 139 -5.29 10.96 6.41
C TYR A 139 -4.74 12.32 5.98
N HIS A 140 -4.93 13.36 6.78
CA HIS A 140 -4.35 14.67 6.54
C HIS A 140 -2.82 14.63 6.47
N ASP A 141 -2.16 14.01 7.47
CA ASP A 141 -0.71 13.92 7.53
C ASP A 141 -0.15 13.03 6.42
N LEU A 142 -0.82 11.90 6.12
CA LEU A 142 -0.45 11.03 5.01
C LEU A 142 -0.53 11.76 3.66
N ILE A 143 -1.63 12.47 3.40
CA ILE A 143 -1.86 13.22 2.16
C ILE A 143 -0.83 14.35 2.02
N SER A 144 -0.62 15.13 3.09
CA SER A 144 0.34 16.22 3.11
C SER A 144 1.77 15.72 2.86
N SER A 145 2.16 14.63 3.53
CA SER A 145 3.47 14.01 3.35
C SER A 145 3.64 13.41 1.96
N ALA A 146 2.64 12.71 1.45
CA ALA A 146 2.66 12.17 0.10
C ALA A 146 2.78 13.29 -0.94
N TYR A 147 2.04 14.40 -0.75
CA TYR A 147 2.16 15.56 -1.64
C TYR A 147 3.57 16.13 -1.64
N LYS A 148 4.21 16.29 -0.48
CA LYS A 148 5.56 16.81 -0.36
C LYS A 148 6.59 15.96 -1.11
N HIS A 149 6.49 14.64 -0.99
CA HIS A 149 7.48 13.70 -1.54
C HIS A 149 7.22 13.28 -2.99
N LEU A 150 6.01 13.47 -3.51
CA LEU A 150 5.66 13.08 -4.87
C LEU A 150 6.19 14.09 -5.91
N SER A 151 6.69 13.60 -7.04
CA SER A 151 7.04 14.41 -8.20
C SER A 151 5.78 15.04 -8.84
N ALA A 152 5.93 16.08 -9.68
CA ALA A 152 4.81 16.78 -10.30
C ALA A 152 3.90 15.85 -11.12
N ASN A 153 4.49 14.89 -11.84
CA ASN A 153 3.78 13.91 -12.67
C ASN A 153 3.55 12.58 -11.95
N GLY A 154 3.93 12.49 -10.68
CA GLY A 154 3.88 11.27 -9.88
C GLY A 154 2.46 10.78 -9.59
N ARG A 155 2.38 9.58 -9.02
CA ARG A 155 1.14 8.89 -8.63
C ARG A 155 1.18 8.54 -7.15
N PHE A 156 0.13 8.87 -6.43
CA PHE A 156 -0.05 8.44 -5.05
C PHE A 156 -1.17 7.39 -5.00
N SER A 157 -0.85 6.18 -4.55
CA SER A 157 -1.78 5.05 -4.51
C SER A 157 -2.01 4.55 -3.09
N VAL A 158 -3.27 4.35 -2.72
CA VAL A 158 -3.65 3.80 -1.41
C VAL A 158 -4.71 2.70 -1.55
N ILE A 159 -4.80 1.84 -0.53
CA ILE A 159 -5.97 0.99 -0.30
C ILE A 159 -6.58 1.32 1.05
N ILE A 160 -7.88 1.59 1.08
CA ILE A 160 -8.60 1.96 2.31
C ILE A 160 -9.97 1.27 2.39
N PRO A 161 -10.60 1.20 3.58
CA PRO A 161 -11.99 0.77 3.70
C PRO A 161 -12.93 1.65 2.87
N ILE A 162 -13.98 1.05 2.32
CA ILE A 162 -14.97 1.77 1.51
C ILE A 162 -15.66 2.88 2.31
N GLU A 163 -15.83 2.69 3.60
CA GLU A 163 -16.45 3.65 4.52
C GLU A 163 -15.65 4.95 4.64
N SER A 164 -14.33 4.86 4.44
CA SER A 164 -13.41 6.00 4.50
C SER A 164 -13.27 6.74 3.17
N GLN A 165 -13.82 6.22 2.06
CA GLN A 165 -13.59 6.74 0.71
C GLN A 165 -13.89 8.24 0.60
N SER A 166 -15.10 8.66 0.97
CA SER A 166 -15.54 10.05 0.80
C SER A 166 -14.71 11.04 1.63
N ASN A 167 -14.36 10.65 2.87
CA ASN A 167 -13.52 11.47 3.74
C ASN A 167 -12.10 11.60 3.15
N PHE A 168 -11.52 10.49 2.72
CA PHE A 168 -10.19 10.48 2.12
C PHE A 168 -10.11 11.30 0.82
N GLU A 169 -11.12 11.17 -0.06
CA GLU A 169 -11.18 11.94 -1.31
C GLU A 169 -11.32 13.45 -1.04
N SER A 170 -12.11 13.85 -0.02
CA SER A 170 -12.26 15.26 0.38
C SER A 170 -10.95 15.83 0.92
N GLU A 171 -10.28 15.12 1.82
CA GLU A 171 -8.96 15.50 2.34
C GLU A 171 -7.92 15.58 1.23
N ALA A 172 -7.93 14.62 0.28
CA ALA A 172 -7.01 14.60 -0.84
C ALA A 172 -7.20 15.81 -1.77
N LEU A 173 -8.46 16.17 -2.06
CA LEU A 173 -8.77 17.35 -2.86
C LEU A 173 -8.31 18.65 -2.17
N MET A 174 -8.57 18.78 -0.87
CA MET A 174 -8.09 19.91 -0.06
C MET A 174 -6.55 19.96 0.00
N GLY A 175 -5.89 18.81 0.00
CA GLY A 175 -4.43 18.66 -0.07
C GLY A 175 -3.81 18.89 -1.45
N GLY A 176 -4.62 19.27 -2.46
CA GLY A 176 -4.15 19.60 -3.81
C GLY A 176 -4.03 18.41 -4.76
N PHE A 177 -4.62 17.28 -4.41
CA PHE A 177 -4.66 16.10 -5.28
C PHE A 177 -5.94 16.00 -6.11
N TYR A 178 -5.83 15.37 -7.26
CA TYR A 178 -6.93 15.02 -8.16
C TYR A 178 -7.03 13.50 -8.28
N LEU A 179 -8.25 12.98 -8.20
CA LEU A 179 -8.55 11.56 -8.38
C LEU A 179 -8.27 11.16 -9.83
N SER A 180 -7.38 10.19 -10.04
CA SER A 180 -7.09 9.66 -11.37
C SER A 180 -7.69 8.27 -11.60
N ARG A 181 -7.63 7.40 -10.60
CA ARG A 181 -8.22 6.06 -10.69
C ARG A 181 -8.86 5.66 -9.37
N LEU A 182 -10.00 5.00 -9.46
CA LEU A 182 -10.72 4.41 -8.33
C LEU A 182 -11.18 3.00 -8.71
N CYS A 183 -10.81 2.02 -7.87
CA CYS A 183 -11.32 0.66 -8.00
C CYS A 183 -11.96 0.21 -6.69
N ARG A 184 -13.28 0.04 -6.68
CA ARG A 184 -14.01 -0.53 -5.54
C ARG A 184 -13.94 -2.04 -5.61
N VAL A 185 -13.59 -2.69 -4.50
CA VAL A 185 -13.34 -4.12 -4.46
C VAL A 185 -14.37 -4.83 -3.59
N LYS A 186 -15.07 -5.79 -4.20
CA LYS A 186 -15.99 -6.74 -3.55
C LYS A 186 -15.24 -8.04 -3.26
N THR A 187 -15.55 -8.68 -2.13
CA THR A 187 -15.05 -10.04 -1.89
C THR A 187 -15.75 -11.08 -2.76
N THR A 188 -17.07 -10.95 -2.94
CA THR A 188 -17.89 -11.82 -3.81
C THR A 188 -18.91 -10.98 -4.59
N LEU A 189 -19.51 -11.56 -5.64
CA LEU A 189 -20.49 -10.88 -6.51
C LEU A 189 -21.65 -10.23 -5.74
N VAL A 190 -22.16 -10.93 -4.72
CA VAL A 190 -23.37 -10.49 -3.97
C VAL A 190 -23.06 -9.50 -2.85
N LYS A 191 -21.79 -9.38 -2.41
CA LYS A 191 -21.41 -8.47 -1.33
C LYS A 191 -21.20 -7.06 -1.85
N LYS A 192 -21.46 -6.07 -0.98
CA LYS A 192 -21.07 -4.68 -1.22
C LYS A 192 -19.54 -4.56 -1.23
N PRO A 193 -18.98 -3.56 -1.91
CA PRO A 193 -17.54 -3.26 -1.83
C PRO A 193 -17.11 -3.07 -0.37
N LYS A 194 -15.92 -3.56 -0.02
CA LYS A 194 -15.33 -3.41 1.32
C LYS A 194 -14.06 -2.57 1.31
N ARG A 195 -13.41 -2.48 0.16
CA ARG A 195 -12.16 -1.73 -0.03
C ARG A 195 -12.26 -0.88 -1.27
N CYS A 196 -11.50 0.18 -1.29
CA CYS A 196 -11.22 0.93 -2.50
C CYS A 196 -9.71 1.15 -2.65
N LEU A 197 -9.24 0.95 -3.87
CA LEU A 197 -7.93 1.33 -4.35
C LEU A 197 -8.09 2.71 -4.99
N ILE A 198 -7.32 3.68 -4.54
CA ILE A 198 -7.38 5.07 -4.99
C ILE A 198 -6.01 5.47 -5.52
N GLU A 199 -5.96 6.04 -6.71
CA GLU A 199 -4.79 6.70 -7.26
C GLU A 199 -5.07 8.18 -7.45
N LEU A 200 -4.17 9.00 -6.93
CA LEU A 200 -4.23 10.44 -6.94
C LEU A 200 -3.04 11.02 -7.72
N ARG A 201 -3.22 12.21 -8.29
CA ARG A 201 -2.18 12.97 -8.99
C ARG A 201 -2.19 14.44 -8.57
N LYS A 202 -1.05 15.11 -8.69
CA LYS A 202 -0.94 16.57 -8.45
C LYS A 202 -1.54 17.40 -9.59
N LEU A 203 -1.57 16.86 -10.78
CA LEU A 203 -2.12 17.55 -11.95
C LEU A 203 -3.53 17.06 -12.23
N PRO A 204 -4.44 17.97 -12.64
CA PRO A 204 -5.78 17.59 -13.07
C PRO A 204 -5.75 16.52 -14.17
N VAL A 205 -6.71 15.61 -14.12
CA VAL A 205 -6.95 14.63 -15.19
C VAL A 205 -8.24 14.98 -15.91
N SER A 206 -8.29 14.73 -17.22
CA SER A 206 -9.48 15.00 -18.02
C SER A 206 -10.66 14.15 -17.58
N GLU A 207 -10.40 12.90 -17.22
CA GLU A 207 -11.41 11.96 -16.73
C GLU A 207 -10.76 10.93 -15.80
N SER A 208 -11.42 10.63 -14.68
CA SER A 208 -10.98 9.59 -13.76
C SER A 208 -11.54 8.22 -14.15
N VAL A 209 -10.70 7.18 -14.05
CA VAL A 209 -11.12 5.80 -14.31
C VAL A 209 -11.75 5.22 -13.05
N ASN A 210 -13.04 4.88 -13.12
CA ASN A 210 -13.78 4.30 -12.01
C ASN A 210 -14.23 2.87 -12.34
N THR A 211 -13.84 1.89 -11.52
CA THR A 211 -14.21 0.47 -11.68
C THR A 211 -14.78 -0.11 -10.39
N CYS A 212 -15.43 -1.27 -10.53
CA CYS A 212 -15.90 -2.06 -9.39
C CYS A 212 -15.62 -3.54 -9.68
N GLU A 213 -14.68 -4.11 -8.94
CA GLU A 213 -14.13 -5.42 -9.22
C GLU A 213 -14.46 -6.42 -8.12
N VAL A 214 -14.32 -7.70 -8.43
CA VAL A 214 -14.68 -8.82 -7.56
C VAL A 214 -13.49 -9.74 -7.38
N ILE A 215 -13.20 -10.15 -6.14
CA ILE A 215 -12.12 -11.11 -5.86
C ILE A 215 -12.54 -12.54 -6.20
N GLU A 216 -13.75 -12.95 -5.78
CA GLU A 216 -14.28 -14.30 -5.99
C GLU A 216 -15.65 -14.26 -6.68
N ILE A 217 -15.82 -15.04 -7.74
CA ILE A 217 -17.12 -15.22 -8.39
C ILE A 217 -17.98 -16.25 -7.64
N ASN A 218 -17.34 -17.26 -7.03
CA ASN A 218 -17.93 -18.25 -6.15
C ASN A 218 -16.93 -18.57 -5.02
N PRO A 219 -17.35 -19.18 -3.90
CA PRO A 219 -16.44 -19.58 -2.84
C PRO A 219 -15.25 -20.41 -3.36
N GLY A 220 -14.04 -19.89 -3.17
CA GLY A 220 -12.80 -20.52 -3.64
C GLY A 220 -12.48 -20.34 -5.13
N ILE A 221 -13.37 -19.72 -5.93
CA ILE A 221 -13.14 -19.48 -7.36
C ILE A 221 -12.84 -17.99 -7.57
N ARG A 222 -11.57 -17.68 -7.85
CA ARG A 222 -11.12 -16.31 -8.13
C ARG A 222 -11.69 -15.79 -9.44
N SER A 223 -12.05 -14.50 -9.50
CA SER A 223 -12.45 -13.81 -10.74
C SER A 223 -11.28 -13.72 -11.72
N ASP A 224 -11.57 -13.50 -13.00
CA ASP A 224 -10.52 -13.34 -14.00
C ASP A 224 -9.74 -12.05 -13.76
N TRP A 225 -10.40 -10.94 -13.38
CA TRP A 225 -9.71 -9.71 -12.95
C TRP A 225 -8.67 -9.97 -11.85
N TYR A 226 -9.07 -10.70 -10.79
CA TYR A 226 -8.14 -10.98 -9.68
C TYR A 226 -6.99 -11.90 -10.10
N LYS A 227 -7.27 -12.89 -10.96
CA LYS A 227 -6.24 -13.79 -11.49
C LYS A 227 -5.23 -13.04 -12.36
N GLU A 228 -5.71 -12.15 -13.24
CA GLU A 228 -4.87 -11.33 -14.11
C GLU A 228 -4.04 -10.35 -13.30
N LEU A 229 -4.66 -9.62 -12.36
CA LEU A 229 -3.99 -8.64 -11.50
C LEU A 229 -2.85 -9.28 -10.68
N THR A 230 -3.07 -10.50 -10.19
CA THR A 230 -2.12 -11.20 -9.30
C THR A 230 -1.30 -12.28 -10.00
N TYR A 231 -1.42 -12.37 -11.33
CA TYR A 231 -0.82 -13.43 -12.14
C TYR A 231 0.68 -13.63 -11.87
N ASP A 232 1.43 -12.57 -11.81
CA ASP A 232 2.88 -12.60 -11.67
C ASP A 232 3.37 -12.93 -10.26
N PHE A 233 2.45 -12.95 -9.28
CA PHE A 233 2.80 -13.08 -7.87
C PHE A 233 2.47 -14.44 -7.28
N TYR A 234 1.23 -14.94 -7.42
CA TYR A 234 0.82 -16.17 -6.77
C TYR A 234 1.31 -17.43 -7.49
N ILE A 235 1.81 -18.40 -6.69
CA ILE A 235 2.07 -19.76 -7.15
C ILE A 235 0.70 -20.40 -7.43
N ARG A 236 0.55 -21.00 -8.59
CA ARG A 236 -0.66 -21.74 -9.00
C ARG A 236 -0.52 -23.21 -8.69
#